data_ebfebf260d23183fc7776fd0d4e421d9
#
_entry.id   ebfebf260d23183fc7776fd0d4e421d9
#
_cell.length_a   1.000
_cell.length_b   1.000
_cell.length_c   1.000
_cell.angle_alpha   90.00
_cell.angle_beta   90.00
_cell.angle_gamma   90.00
#
_symmetry.space_group_name_H-M   'P 1'
#
loop_
_entity.id
_entity.type
_entity.pdbx_description
1 polymer ?
#
loop_
_entity_poly.entity_id
_entity_poly.type
_entity_poly.pdbx_seq_one_letter_code
_entity_poly.pdbx_strand_id
1 'polypeptide(L)'
;TMNTQRHPLTKNITDFSPELQPCTLASFVSLFVPARIIKELGLPIKDFFIWSDDWEFTRRISRKYPCYLAGKSVVTHKSKSNGVGNIALDSEEKISRYKLAYRNDVVFYRREGAKGYGYILVRGLYHALLVITKAKSKKGERLKTIIQGNLEGLKFHPEIEYV
;
A
#
# COMPACT_ATOMS: atom_id res chain seq x y z
N THR A 1 9.10 -12.79 8.42
CA THR A 1 8.49 -11.69 9.19
C THR A 1 7.73 -10.84 8.22
N MET A 2 6.39 -10.90 8.25
CA MET A 2 5.58 -9.90 7.58
C MET A 2 6.05 -8.54 8.08
N ASN A 3 6.60 -7.74 7.18
CA ASN A 3 6.90 -6.36 7.51
C ASN A 3 5.55 -5.66 7.58
N THR A 4 4.99 -5.60 8.79
CA THR A 4 3.76 -4.85 9.04
C THR A 4 4.10 -3.37 8.90
N GLN A 5 4.10 -2.91 7.65
CA GLN A 5 4.18 -1.49 7.39
C GLN A 5 3.05 -0.84 8.19
N ARG A 6 3.43 0.07 9.06
CA ARG A 6 2.46 0.81 9.87
C ARG A 6 1.45 1.49 8.95
N HIS A 7 0.23 0.96 8.92
CA HIS A 7 -0.85 1.59 8.20
C HIS A 7 -1.55 2.57 9.15
N PRO A 8 -1.63 3.85 8.81
CA PRO A 8 -2.09 4.89 9.75
C PRO A 8 -3.57 4.79 10.10
N LEU A 9 -4.37 4.10 9.29
CA LEU A 9 -5.82 4.00 9.47
C LEU A 9 -6.26 2.66 10.09
N THR A 10 -5.31 1.77 10.41
CA THR A 10 -5.60 0.46 11.00
C THR A 10 -4.67 0.18 12.19
N LYS A 11 -5.15 -0.66 13.11
CA LYS A 11 -4.31 -1.14 14.21
C LYS A 11 -3.26 -2.10 13.66
N ASN A 12 -2.00 -1.84 13.95
CA ASN A 12 -0.90 -2.74 13.59
C ASN A 12 -0.88 -3.96 14.51
N ILE A 13 -0.67 -5.13 13.93
CA ILE A 13 -0.41 -6.35 14.67
C ILE A 13 1.07 -6.37 15.03
N THR A 14 1.38 -6.46 16.31
CA THR A 14 2.75 -6.51 16.86
C THR A 14 3.04 -7.81 17.59
N ASP A 15 2.00 -8.51 18.04
CA ASP A 15 2.10 -9.81 18.66
C ASP A 15 1.62 -10.88 17.67
N PHE A 16 2.45 -11.86 17.39
CA PHE A 16 2.20 -12.98 16.48
C PHE A 16 2.00 -14.31 17.20
N SER A 17 1.94 -14.30 18.52
CA SER A 17 1.75 -15.50 19.33
C SER A 17 0.37 -16.15 19.25
N PRO A 18 -0.77 -15.39 19.11
CA PRO A 18 -2.06 -15.99 18.94
C PRO A 18 -2.16 -16.81 17.64
N GLU A 19 -2.91 -17.90 17.68
CA GLU A 19 -3.13 -18.75 16.52
C GLU A 19 -3.84 -18.00 15.39
N LEU A 20 -4.88 -17.23 15.72
CA LEU A 20 -5.61 -16.37 14.80
C LEU A 20 -5.81 -14.98 15.41
N GLN A 21 -5.52 -13.95 14.62
CA GLN A 21 -5.80 -12.56 15.01
C GLN A 21 -6.58 -11.83 13.91
N PRO A 22 -7.60 -11.04 14.26
CA PRO A 22 -8.29 -10.22 13.27
C PRO A 22 -7.32 -9.26 12.57
N CYS A 23 -7.38 -9.21 11.25
CA CYS A 23 -6.60 -8.28 10.44
C CYS A 23 -7.47 -7.63 9.37
N THR A 24 -7.05 -6.46 8.89
CA THR A 24 -7.80 -5.70 7.88
C THR A 24 -6.99 -5.41 6.62
N LEU A 25 -5.69 -5.66 6.69
CA LEU A 25 -4.74 -5.48 5.60
C LEU A 25 -3.70 -6.58 5.64
N ALA A 26 -3.34 -7.11 4.49
CA ALA A 26 -2.28 -8.09 4.34
C ALA A 26 -1.54 -7.87 3.03
N SER A 27 -0.31 -8.37 2.96
CA SER A 27 0.47 -8.44 1.74
C SER A 27 0.18 -9.74 0.98
N PHE A 28 0.41 -9.78 -0.32
CA PHE A 28 0.29 -10.99 -1.13
C PHE A 28 1.38 -12.05 -0.85
N VAL A 29 2.36 -11.74 -0.01
CA VAL A 29 3.47 -12.67 0.30
C VAL A 29 2.98 -14.01 0.85
N SER A 30 1.88 -14.01 1.61
CA SER A 30 1.28 -15.24 2.15
C SER A 30 -0.21 -15.01 2.38
N LEU A 31 -0.95 -14.83 1.30
CA LEU A 31 -2.39 -14.59 1.34
C LEU A 31 -3.14 -15.84 0.86
N PHE A 32 -4.10 -16.27 1.65
CA PHE A 32 -5.06 -17.31 1.27
C PHE A 32 -6.48 -16.72 1.22
N VAL A 33 -7.13 -16.83 0.07
CA VAL A 33 -8.49 -16.30 -0.16
C VAL A 33 -9.35 -17.37 -0.81
N PRO A 34 -10.54 -17.69 -0.27
CA PRO A 34 -11.46 -18.61 -0.93
C PRO A 34 -11.90 -18.07 -2.30
N ALA A 35 -11.94 -18.95 -3.31
CA ALA A 35 -12.32 -18.59 -4.69
C ALA A 35 -13.68 -17.88 -4.79
N ARG A 36 -14.66 -18.26 -3.94
CA ARG A 36 -15.98 -17.60 -3.89
C ARG A 36 -15.88 -16.09 -3.59
N ILE A 37 -14.94 -15.69 -2.74
CA ILE A 37 -14.73 -14.27 -2.38
C ILE A 37 -14.15 -13.52 -3.57
N ILE A 38 -13.24 -14.14 -4.33
CA ILE A 38 -12.68 -13.55 -5.54
C ILE A 38 -13.79 -13.37 -6.59
N LYS A 39 -14.64 -14.37 -6.77
CA LYS A 39 -15.78 -14.27 -7.71
C LYS A 39 -16.76 -13.17 -7.32
N GLU A 40 -17.00 -12.98 -6.04
CA GLU A 40 -17.92 -11.94 -5.53
C GLU A 40 -17.33 -10.53 -5.57
N LEU A 41 -16.08 -10.38 -5.13
CA LEU A 41 -15.45 -9.06 -4.94
C LEU A 41 -14.55 -8.66 -6.11
N GLY A 42 -14.29 -9.55 -7.04
CA GLY A 42 -13.41 -9.33 -8.19
C GLY A 42 -11.93 -9.53 -7.86
N LEU A 43 -11.12 -9.43 -8.89
CA LEU A 43 -9.67 -9.60 -8.85
C LEU A 43 -8.96 -8.37 -8.25
N PRO A 44 -7.69 -8.48 -7.85
CA PRO A 44 -6.84 -7.32 -7.60
C PRO A 44 -6.85 -6.37 -8.80
N ILE A 45 -6.75 -5.08 -8.55
CA ILE A 45 -6.76 -4.06 -9.59
C ILE A 45 -5.46 -4.17 -10.42
N LYS A 46 -5.56 -4.69 -11.66
CA LYS A 46 -4.41 -4.88 -12.54
C LYS A 46 -3.69 -3.58 -12.90
N ASP A 47 -4.44 -2.48 -13.02
CA ASP A 47 -3.91 -1.18 -13.41
C ASP A 47 -3.03 -0.53 -12.34
N PHE A 48 -3.01 -1.10 -11.12
CA PHE A 48 -2.05 -0.68 -10.10
C PHE A 48 -0.62 -1.07 -10.50
N PHE A 49 -0.44 -2.19 -11.18
CA PHE A 49 0.82 -2.73 -11.64
C PHE A 49 1.82 -3.06 -10.52
N ILE A 50 2.05 -2.14 -9.60
CA ILE A 50 2.93 -2.31 -8.43
C ILE A 50 2.51 -1.36 -7.32
N TRP A 51 2.62 -1.83 -6.08
CA TRP A 51 2.27 -1.16 -4.81
C TRP A 51 0.78 -0.89 -4.62
N SER A 52 0.36 -1.09 -3.41
CA SER A 52 -0.99 -0.86 -2.88
C SER A 52 -2.08 -1.77 -3.48
N ASP A 53 -1.77 -2.64 -4.43
CA ASP A 53 -2.66 -3.64 -5.00
C ASP A 53 -3.09 -4.68 -3.95
N ASP A 54 -2.15 -5.17 -3.17
CA ASP A 54 -2.38 -6.09 -2.06
C ASP A 54 -3.21 -5.42 -0.92
N TRP A 55 -2.92 -4.18 -0.61
CA TRP A 55 -3.66 -3.43 0.40
C TRP A 55 -5.09 -3.11 -0.03
N GLU A 56 -5.29 -2.69 -1.27
CA GLU A 56 -6.63 -2.44 -1.81
C GLU A 56 -7.46 -3.71 -1.80
N PHE A 57 -6.92 -4.81 -2.30
CA PHE A 57 -7.61 -6.07 -2.40
C PHE A 57 -7.99 -6.63 -1.03
N THR A 58 -7.04 -6.71 -0.11
CA THR A 58 -7.28 -7.24 1.24
C THR A 58 -8.20 -6.33 2.07
N ARG A 59 -8.09 -5.00 1.90
CA ARG A 59 -9.00 -4.05 2.54
C ARG A 59 -10.43 -4.16 2.00
N ARG A 60 -10.60 -4.38 0.72
CA ARG A 60 -11.89 -4.60 0.07
C ARG A 60 -12.56 -5.86 0.63
N ILE A 61 -11.80 -6.93 0.80
CA ILE A 61 -12.28 -8.17 1.43
C ILE A 61 -12.66 -7.93 2.90
N SER A 62 -11.79 -7.30 3.68
CA SER A 62 -11.98 -7.14 5.13
C SER A 62 -13.15 -6.21 5.50
N ARG A 63 -13.68 -5.44 4.56
CA ARG A 63 -14.90 -4.65 4.75
C ARG A 63 -16.19 -5.49 4.71
N LYS A 64 -16.15 -6.67 4.09
CA LYS A 64 -17.30 -7.56 3.98
C LYS A 64 -17.15 -8.84 4.81
N TYR A 65 -15.93 -9.31 4.95
CA TYR A 65 -15.63 -10.60 5.57
C TYR A 65 -14.63 -10.46 6.70
N PRO A 66 -14.75 -11.27 7.75
CA PRO A 66 -13.72 -11.35 8.77
C PRO A 66 -12.44 -11.94 8.16
N CYS A 67 -11.31 -11.27 8.39
CA CYS A 67 -9.99 -11.69 7.94
C CYS A 67 -9.09 -11.89 9.16
N TYR A 68 -8.20 -12.88 9.06
CA TYR A 68 -7.34 -13.26 10.16
C TYR A 68 -5.90 -13.43 9.72
N LEU A 69 -4.98 -13.04 10.59
CA LEU A 69 -3.58 -13.43 10.54
C LEU A 69 -3.43 -14.76 11.27
N ALA A 70 -2.87 -15.78 10.60
CA ALA A 70 -2.50 -17.06 11.21
C ALA A 70 -1.09 -16.96 11.80
N GLY A 71 -0.98 -16.72 13.11
CA GLY A 71 0.30 -16.46 13.78
C GLY A 71 1.28 -17.63 13.73
N LYS A 72 0.79 -18.87 13.71
CA LYS A 72 1.61 -20.09 13.60
C LYS A 72 2.04 -20.43 12.18
N SER A 73 1.47 -19.78 11.15
CA SER A 73 1.83 -20.01 9.75
C SER A 73 2.99 -19.10 9.37
N VAL A 74 4.21 -19.61 9.44
CA VAL A 74 5.44 -18.85 9.17
C VAL A 74 5.94 -19.13 7.76
N VAL A 75 6.16 -18.07 7.00
CA VAL A 75 6.78 -18.13 5.66
C VAL A 75 8.05 -17.29 5.62
N THR A 76 9.03 -17.73 4.85
CA THR A 76 10.25 -16.98 4.62
C THR A 76 10.17 -16.24 3.30
N HIS A 77 10.08 -14.92 3.35
CA HIS A 77 10.14 -14.06 2.17
C HIS A 77 11.60 -13.74 1.81
N LYS A 78 12.11 -14.41 0.77
CA LYS A 78 13.47 -14.19 0.28
C LYS A 78 13.51 -12.98 -0.64
N SER A 79 13.66 -11.78 -0.08
CA SER A 79 13.88 -10.56 -0.86
C SER A 79 15.30 -10.04 -0.68
N LYS A 80 15.83 -9.33 -1.70
CA LYS A 80 17.18 -8.73 -1.64
C LYS A 80 17.28 -7.62 -0.60
N SER A 81 16.18 -6.95 -0.27
CA SER A 81 16.12 -5.96 0.81
C SER A 81 14.70 -5.87 1.36
N ASN A 82 14.58 -5.80 2.69
CA ASN A 82 13.32 -5.60 3.40
C ASN A 82 13.12 -4.12 3.80
N GLY A 83 13.83 -3.20 3.15
CA GLY A 83 13.72 -1.78 3.45
C GLY A 83 12.38 -1.19 3.00
N VAL A 84 11.79 -0.38 3.87
CA VAL A 84 10.63 0.45 3.48
C VAL A 84 11.13 1.49 2.49
N GLY A 85 10.58 1.46 1.27
CA GLY A 85 10.92 2.43 0.24
C GLY A 85 10.63 3.87 0.69
N ASN A 86 11.60 4.76 0.52
CA ASN A 86 11.44 6.18 0.80
C ASN A 86 11.97 6.99 -0.38
N ILE A 87 11.08 7.75 -1.02
CA ILE A 87 11.44 8.55 -2.20
C ILE A 87 12.60 9.50 -1.95
N ALA A 88 12.82 9.99 -0.73
CA ALA A 88 13.92 10.88 -0.41
C ALA A 88 15.29 10.17 -0.33
N LEU A 89 15.30 8.88 0.01
CA LEU A 89 16.51 8.11 0.33
C LEU A 89 16.85 7.05 -0.72
N ASP A 90 15.87 6.59 -1.50
CA ASP A 90 16.06 5.56 -2.51
C ASP A 90 16.89 6.04 -3.70
N SER A 91 17.45 5.09 -4.44
CA SER A 91 18.25 5.33 -5.63
C SER A 91 17.43 6.05 -6.72
N GLU A 92 18.12 6.79 -7.59
CA GLU A 92 17.50 7.58 -8.65
C GLU A 92 16.67 6.71 -9.63
N GLU A 93 17.13 5.50 -9.91
CA GLU A 93 16.45 4.52 -10.77
C GLU A 93 15.03 4.16 -10.28
N LYS A 94 14.78 4.29 -8.99
CA LYS A 94 13.49 3.97 -8.40
C LYS A 94 12.50 5.15 -8.39
N ILE A 95 12.95 6.38 -8.69
CA ILE A 95 12.12 7.58 -8.58
C ILE A 95 10.84 7.44 -9.41
N SER A 96 10.94 6.96 -10.64
CA SER A 96 9.79 6.79 -11.54
C SER A 96 8.71 5.86 -10.99
N ARG A 97 9.10 4.81 -10.24
CA ARG A 97 8.16 3.87 -9.63
C ARG A 97 7.30 4.50 -8.54
N TYR A 98 7.85 5.50 -7.84
CA TYR A 98 7.10 6.23 -6.81
C TYR A 98 5.89 6.98 -7.35
N LYS A 99 5.88 7.34 -8.64
CA LYS A 99 4.71 7.93 -9.28
C LYS A 99 3.50 6.99 -9.19
N LEU A 100 3.71 5.69 -9.48
CA LEU A 100 2.67 4.67 -9.34
C LEU A 100 2.24 4.51 -7.87
N ALA A 101 3.19 4.50 -6.93
CA ALA A 101 2.87 4.42 -5.51
C ALA A 101 1.94 5.55 -5.06
N TYR A 102 2.27 6.81 -5.38
CA TYR A 102 1.43 7.95 -5.01
C TYR A 102 0.06 7.90 -5.70
N ARG A 103 0.01 7.53 -6.99
CA ARG A 103 -1.23 7.37 -7.74
C ARG A 103 -2.14 6.31 -7.10
N ASN A 104 -1.61 5.15 -6.85
CA ASN A 104 -2.37 4.00 -6.31
C ASN A 104 -2.82 4.26 -4.86
N ASP A 105 -1.96 4.88 -4.06
CA ASP A 105 -2.29 5.26 -2.69
C ASP A 105 -3.47 6.24 -2.64
N VAL A 106 -3.57 7.19 -3.57
CA VAL A 106 -4.75 8.07 -3.65
C VAL A 106 -6.02 7.26 -3.87
N VAL A 107 -6.00 6.27 -4.78
CA VAL A 107 -7.16 5.40 -5.03
C VAL A 107 -7.52 4.59 -3.78
N PHE A 108 -6.52 4.05 -3.11
CA PHE A 108 -6.69 3.27 -1.89
C PHE A 108 -7.26 4.13 -0.75
N TYR A 109 -6.61 5.25 -0.42
CA TYR A 109 -6.98 6.06 0.74
C TYR A 109 -8.26 6.87 0.55
N ARG A 110 -8.61 7.32 -0.68
CA ARG A 110 -9.89 8.00 -0.89
C ARG A 110 -11.10 7.15 -0.51
N ARG A 111 -10.97 5.82 -0.56
CA ARG A 111 -12.00 4.87 -0.11
C ARG A 111 -12.15 4.80 1.42
N GLU A 112 -11.22 5.38 2.18
CA GLU A 112 -11.30 5.56 3.63
C GLU A 112 -11.98 6.88 4.03
N GLY A 113 -12.58 7.60 3.09
CA GLY A 113 -13.30 8.83 3.31
C GLY A 113 -12.41 10.02 3.70
N ALA A 114 -12.95 10.97 4.47
CA ALA A 114 -12.26 12.22 4.84
C ALA A 114 -10.89 11.97 5.53
N LYS A 115 -10.81 10.94 6.38
CA LYS A 115 -9.54 10.56 7.04
C LYS A 115 -8.48 10.15 6.02
N GLY A 116 -8.89 9.42 4.97
CA GLY A 116 -7.98 9.01 3.90
C GLY A 116 -7.45 10.19 3.11
N TYR A 117 -8.30 11.14 2.73
CA TYR A 117 -7.87 12.37 2.06
C TYR A 117 -6.92 13.21 2.92
N GLY A 118 -7.23 13.38 4.21
CA GLY A 118 -6.34 14.06 5.16
C GLY A 118 -4.97 13.39 5.24
N TYR A 119 -4.96 12.06 5.28
CA TYR A 119 -3.71 11.29 5.31
C TYR A 119 -2.87 11.49 4.04
N ILE A 120 -3.48 11.43 2.84
CA ILE A 120 -2.78 11.67 1.56
C ILE A 120 -2.09 13.03 1.58
N LEU A 121 -2.80 14.08 2.00
CA LEU A 121 -2.26 15.43 2.07
C LEU A 121 -1.06 15.50 3.02
N VAL A 122 -1.24 15.06 4.26
CA VAL A 122 -0.18 15.09 5.29
C VAL A 122 1.03 14.26 4.86
N ARG A 123 0.82 13.08 4.29
CA ARG A 123 1.89 12.22 3.78
C ARG A 123 2.64 12.87 2.61
N GLY A 124 1.93 13.49 1.68
CA GLY A 124 2.54 14.22 0.56
C GLY A 124 3.45 15.34 1.03
N LEU A 125 2.96 16.17 1.97
CA LEU A 125 3.73 17.25 2.58
C LEU A 125 4.96 16.73 3.35
N TYR A 126 4.78 15.68 4.15
CA TYR A 126 5.86 15.04 4.89
C TYR A 126 6.95 14.50 3.96
N HIS A 127 6.58 13.79 2.89
CA HIS A 127 7.56 13.27 1.93
C HIS A 127 8.23 14.40 1.15
N ALA A 128 7.54 15.49 0.81
CA ALA A 128 8.14 16.64 0.20
C ALA A 128 9.19 17.30 1.12
N LEU A 129 8.87 17.43 2.41
CA LEU A 129 9.83 17.93 3.42
C LEU A 129 11.05 17.00 3.54
N LEU A 130 10.84 15.68 3.55
CA LEU A 130 11.95 14.72 3.57
C LEU A 130 12.83 14.86 2.31
N VAL A 131 12.25 15.05 1.14
CA VAL A 131 13.02 15.27 -0.09
C VAL A 131 13.85 16.54 0.02
N ILE A 132 13.28 17.65 0.49
CA ILE A 132 13.99 18.93 0.64
C ILE A 132 15.16 18.79 1.61
N THR A 133 14.95 18.10 2.74
CA THR A 133 15.92 18.04 3.84
C THR A 133 16.92 16.89 3.73
N LYS A 134 16.53 15.73 3.20
CA LYS A 134 17.30 14.47 3.24
C LYS A 134 17.79 13.98 1.88
N ALA A 135 17.13 14.33 0.77
CA ALA A 135 17.55 13.83 -0.53
C ALA A 135 18.89 14.48 -0.94
N LYS A 136 19.81 13.60 -1.36
CA LYS A 136 21.17 14.01 -1.80
C LYS A 136 21.17 14.51 -3.23
N SER A 137 20.24 14.03 -4.07
CA SER A 137 20.19 14.35 -5.50
C SER A 137 18.75 14.38 -6.01
N LYS A 138 18.57 14.95 -7.20
CA LYS A 138 17.30 14.92 -7.94
C LYS A 138 16.08 15.46 -7.15
N LYS A 139 16.30 16.43 -6.24
CA LYS A 139 15.22 16.97 -5.39
C LYS A 139 14.00 17.44 -6.20
N GLY A 140 14.22 18.18 -7.29
CA GLY A 140 13.14 18.66 -8.15
C GLY A 140 12.34 17.54 -8.82
N GLU A 141 13.02 16.50 -9.32
CA GLU A 141 12.41 15.34 -9.93
C GLU A 141 11.58 14.54 -8.90
N ARG A 142 12.12 14.35 -7.69
CA ARG A 142 11.42 13.66 -6.59
C ARG A 142 10.16 14.42 -6.16
N LEU A 143 10.23 15.75 -6.02
CA LEU A 143 9.07 16.59 -5.71
C LEU A 143 8.03 16.54 -6.83
N LYS A 144 8.46 16.64 -8.09
CA LYS A 144 7.57 16.49 -9.25
C LYS A 144 6.86 15.13 -9.25
N THR A 145 7.57 14.07 -8.92
CA THR A 145 7.01 12.71 -8.82
C THR A 145 5.92 12.60 -7.75
N ILE A 146 6.14 13.20 -6.55
CA ILE A 146 5.14 13.26 -5.49
C ILE A 146 3.88 13.98 -5.98
N ILE A 147 4.04 15.16 -6.56
CA ILE A 147 2.91 15.99 -7.02
C ILE A 147 2.15 15.30 -8.14
N GLN A 148 2.87 14.87 -9.20
CA GLN A 148 2.23 14.23 -10.35
C GLN A 148 1.53 12.93 -9.99
N GLY A 149 2.14 12.06 -9.16
CA GLY A 149 1.51 10.83 -8.72
C GLY A 149 0.20 11.08 -7.95
N ASN A 150 0.21 12.05 -7.02
CA ASN A 150 -1.02 12.39 -6.29
C ASN A 150 -2.10 13.00 -7.21
N LEU A 151 -1.74 13.91 -8.11
CA LEU A 151 -2.70 14.51 -9.06
C LEU A 151 -3.27 13.48 -10.04
N GLU A 152 -2.44 12.59 -10.56
CA GLU A 152 -2.91 11.48 -11.39
C GLU A 152 -3.85 10.55 -10.61
N GLY A 153 -3.52 10.25 -9.35
CA GLY A 153 -4.37 9.42 -8.49
C GLY A 153 -5.77 9.99 -8.26
N LEU A 154 -5.92 11.32 -8.20
CA LEU A 154 -7.24 11.96 -8.09
C LEU A 154 -8.12 11.70 -9.33
N LYS A 155 -7.51 11.58 -10.50
CA LYS A 155 -8.19 11.33 -11.78
C LYS A 155 -8.26 9.84 -12.16
N PHE A 156 -7.50 9.00 -11.47
CA PHE A 156 -7.37 7.59 -11.77
C PHE A 156 -8.53 6.80 -11.14
N HIS A 157 -9.37 6.20 -11.98
CA HIS A 157 -10.52 5.39 -11.60
C HIS A 157 -10.41 3.98 -12.20
N PRO A 158 -9.51 3.14 -11.65
CA PRO A 158 -9.31 1.80 -12.18
C PRO A 158 -10.53 0.92 -11.94
N GLU A 159 -10.78 0.01 -12.87
CA GLU A 159 -11.85 -0.97 -12.79
C GLU A 159 -11.42 -2.23 -12.04
N ILE A 160 -12.40 -2.90 -11.44
CA ILE A 160 -12.23 -4.23 -10.83
C ILE A 160 -12.77 -5.25 -11.82
N GLU A 161 -11.92 -6.18 -12.24
CA GLU A 161 -12.33 -7.30 -13.09
C GLU A 161 -12.94 -8.43 -12.26
N TYR A 162 -13.96 -9.06 -12.81
CA TYR A 162 -14.66 -10.21 -12.22
C TYR A 162 -14.44 -11.47 -13.06
N VAL A 163 -14.40 -12.65 -12.42
CA VAL A 163 -14.25 -13.98 -13.03
C VAL A 163 -15.48 -14.83 -12.81
#